data_b45ee71e73725ef795cf95b1293bf010
#
_entry.id   b45ee71e73725ef795cf95b1293bf010
#
_cell.length_a   1.000
_cell.length_b   1.000
_cell.length_c   1.000
_cell.angle_alpha   90.00
_cell.angle_beta   90.00
_cell.angle_gamma   90.00
#
_symmetry.space_group_name_H-M   'P 1'
#
loop_
_entity.id
_entity.type
_entity.pdbx_description
1 polymer ?
#
loop_
_entity_poly.entity_id
_entity_poly.type
_entity_poly.pdbx_seq_one_letter_code
_entity_poly.pdbx_strand_id
1 'polypeptide(L)' 'MRYLHTMIRVRDLDAALDFFCTKLGLRELRRRESEKGRFTLVFLAAEGDSAQIELTFNWDHDEVYS' A
#
# COMPACT_ATOMS: atom_id res chain seq x y z
N MET A 1 -0.19 -16.24 18.09
CA MET A 1 -0.66 -15.62 16.85
C MET A 1 0.34 -14.65 16.30
N ARG A 2 0.57 -14.73 15.03
CA ARG A 2 1.59 -13.93 14.39
C ARG A 2 0.97 -12.87 13.52
N TYR A 3 1.49 -11.68 13.63
CA TYR A 3 1.05 -10.56 12.80
C TYR A 3 1.99 -10.47 11.60
N LEU A 4 1.44 -10.53 10.40
CA LEU A 4 2.22 -10.45 9.19
C LEU A 4 2.03 -9.09 8.54
N HIS A 5 3.14 -8.53 8.10
CA HIS A 5 3.13 -7.21 7.50
C HIS A 5 4.08 -7.21 6.31
N THR A 6 3.54 -6.99 5.14
CA THR A 6 4.32 -6.96 3.90
C THR A 6 4.27 -5.56 3.30
N MET A 7 5.42 -5.03 2.93
CA MET A 7 5.49 -3.73 2.32
C MET A 7 5.80 -3.87 0.84
N ILE A 8 5.04 -3.17 0.00
CA ILE A 8 5.22 -3.21 -1.45
C ILE A 8 5.30 -1.79 -1.97
N ARG A 9 6.33 -1.50 -2.75
CA ARG A 9 6.44 -0.22 -3.41
C ARG A 9 5.69 -0.26 -4.73
N VAL A 10 4.93 0.80 -4.99
CA VAL A 10 4.12 0.86 -6.21
C VAL A 10 4.41 2.17 -6.93
N ARG A 11 4.31 2.14 -8.23
CA ARG A 11 4.51 3.31 -9.06
C ARG A 11 3.20 4.00 -9.39
N ASP A 12 2.12 3.25 -9.40
CA ASP A 12 0.81 3.76 -9.73
C ASP A 12 -0.11 3.33 -8.60
N LEU A 13 -0.41 4.26 -7.72
CA LEU A 13 -1.19 3.93 -6.54
C LEU A 13 -2.61 3.52 -6.91
N ASP A 14 -3.22 4.23 -7.88
CA ASP A 14 -4.58 3.89 -8.26
C ASP A 14 -4.67 2.49 -8.86
N ALA A 15 -3.71 2.13 -9.69
CA ALA A 15 -3.70 0.81 -10.29
C ALA A 15 -3.48 -0.26 -9.22
N ALA A 16 -2.58 0.02 -8.27
CA ALA A 16 -2.33 -0.93 -7.20
C ALA A 16 -3.56 -1.11 -6.32
N LEU A 17 -4.23 -0.02 -5.98
CA LEU A 17 -5.43 -0.11 -5.17
C LEU A 17 -6.53 -0.88 -5.90
N ASP A 18 -6.67 -0.65 -7.20
CA ASP A 18 -7.66 -1.40 -7.97
C ASP A 18 -7.35 -2.89 -7.93
N PHE A 19 -6.08 -3.23 -8.10
CA PHE A 19 -5.69 -4.64 -8.09
C PHE A 19 -5.98 -5.28 -6.73
N PHE A 20 -5.49 -4.66 -5.67
CA PHE A 20 -5.60 -5.29 -4.36
C PHE A 20 -7.00 -5.20 -3.78
N CYS A 21 -7.69 -4.10 -4.00
CA CYS A 21 -9.01 -3.94 -3.39
C CYS A 21 -10.11 -4.53 -4.25
N THR A 22 -10.07 -4.31 -5.54
CA THR A 22 -11.13 -4.78 -6.41
C THR A 22 -10.96 -6.24 -6.78
N LYS A 23 -9.75 -6.63 -7.16
CA LYS A 23 -9.54 -7.99 -7.65
C LYS A 23 -9.24 -8.99 -6.55
N LEU A 24 -8.53 -8.57 -5.51
CA LEU A 24 -8.21 -9.46 -4.42
C LEU A 24 -9.13 -9.30 -3.22
N GLY A 25 -9.94 -8.25 -3.22
CA GLY A 25 -10.94 -8.10 -2.16
C GLY A 25 -10.39 -7.54 -0.85
N LEU A 26 -9.23 -6.91 -0.88
CA LEU A 26 -8.70 -6.31 0.32
C LEU A 26 -9.38 -4.98 0.59
N ARG A 27 -9.30 -4.52 1.84
CA ARG A 27 -9.90 -3.26 2.24
C ARG A 27 -8.81 -2.30 2.70
N GLU A 28 -9.00 -1.05 2.38
CA GLU A 28 -8.11 -0.01 2.86
C GLU A 28 -8.43 0.29 4.31
N LEU A 29 -7.45 0.06 5.18
CA LEU A 29 -7.64 0.31 6.61
C LEU A 29 -7.36 1.74 6.96
N ARG A 30 -6.28 2.29 6.41
CA ARG A 30 -5.93 3.68 6.68
C ARG A 30 -4.90 4.11 5.66
N ARG A 31 -4.72 5.42 5.59
CA ARG A 31 -3.79 6.03 4.64
C ARG A 31 -3.03 7.13 5.34
N ARG A 32 -1.76 7.25 5.03
CA ARG A 32 -0.92 8.31 5.56
C ARG A 32 -0.16 8.97 4.44
N GLU A 33 -0.10 10.30 4.48
CA GLU A 33 0.67 11.05 3.49
C GLU A 33 1.70 11.88 4.21
N SER A 34 2.91 11.91 3.66
CA SER A 34 4.00 12.68 4.23
C SER A 34 4.53 13.62 3.17
N GLU A 35 4.31 14.91 3.37
CA GLU A 35 4.84 15.90 2.43
C GLU A 35 6.34 16.00 2.56
N LYS A 36 6.84 15.83 3.76
CA LYS A 36 8.29 15.86 3.96
C LYS A 36 8.97 14.73 3.22
N GLY A 37 8.44 13.53 3.35
CA GLY A 37 9.02 12.39 2.68
C GLY A 37 8.53 12.21 1.27
N ARG A 38 7.49 12.94 0.89
CA ARG A 38 6.89 12.88 -0.44
C ARG A 38 6.47 11.47 -0.79
N PHE A 39 5.67 10.90 0.07
CA PHE A 39 5.17 9.55 -0.15
C PHE A 39 3.81 9.37 0.49
N THR A 40 3.11 8.35 0.02
CA THR A 40 1.84 7.94 0.57
C THR A 40 1.92 6.49 0.98
N LEU A 41 1.41 6.20 2.16
CA LEU A 41 1.31 4.82 2.64
C LEU A 41 -0.15 4.44 2.73
N VAL A 42 -0.49 3.26 2.22
CA VAL A 42 -1.85 2.76 2.29
C VAL A 42 -1.80 1.37 2.89
N PHE A 43 -2.57 1.16 3.94
CA PHE A 43 -2.60 -0.13 4.64
C PHE A 43 -3.85 -0.89 4.26
N LEU A 44 -3.66 -2.10 3.76
CA LEU A 44 -4.75 -2.95 3.29
C LEU A 44 -4.77 -4.26 4.06
N ALA A 45 -5.95 -4.82 4.18
CA ALA A 45 -6.08 -6.14 4.80
C ALA A 45 -7.34 -6.81 4.32
N ALA A 46 -7.32 -8.13 4.34
CA ALA A 46 -8.52 -8.90 4.06
C ALA A 46 -9.36 -8.94 5.33
N GLU A 47 -10.65 -9.03 5.16
CA GLU A 47 -11.54 -9.07 6.30
C GLU A 47 -11.27 -10.31 7.13
N GLY A 48 -11.11 -10.11 8.44
CA GLY A 48 -10.87 -11.22 9.33
C GLY A 48 -9.46 -11.77 9.30
N ASP A 49 -8.57 -11.12 8.57
CA ASP A 49 -7.20 -11.58 8.42
C ASP A 49 -6.27 -10.66 9.20
N SER A 50 -5.31 -11.25 9.90
CA SER A 50 -4.35 -10.46 10.66
C SER A 50 -3.19 -10.00 9.78
N ALA A 51 -3.07 -10.49 8.56
CA ALA A 51 -2.00 -10.08 7.66
C ALA A 51 -2.37 -8.75 7.02
N GLN A 52 -1.39 -7.88 6.88
CA GLN A 52 -1.60 -6.57 6.27
C GLN A 52 -0.57 -6.34 5.17
N ILE A 53 -1.01 -5.57 4.16
CA ILE A 53 -0.12 -5.15 3.09
C ILE A 53 -0.02 -3.64 3.16
N GLU A 54 1.20 -3.14 3.16
CA GLU A 54 1.45 -1.72 3.15
C GLU A 54 1.96 -1.32 1.77
N LEU A 55 1.19 -0.50 1.07
CA LEU A 55 1.60 0.01 -0.23
C LEU A 55 2.32 1.33 -0.03
N THR A 56 3.50 1.44 -0.59
CA THR A 56 4.29 2.65 -0.51
C THR A 56 4.36 3.28 -1.90
N PHE A 57 3.83 4.48 -2.00
CA PHE A 57 3.81 5.22 -3.26
C PHE A 57 4.64 6.46 -3.10
N ASN A 58 5.76 6.54 -3.82
CA ASN A 58 6.62 7.72 -3.78
C ASN A 58 6.15 8.72 -4.82
N TRP A 59 6.02 9.97 -4.41
CA TRP A 59 5.51 11.01 -5.30
C TRP A 59 6.49 11.35 -6.41
N ASP A 60 7.78 11.20 -6.15
CA ASP A 60 8.81 11.53 -7.14
C ASP A 60 9.14 10.30 -7.95
N HIS A 61 8.43 10.13 -9.05
CA HIS A 61 8.55 8.94 -9.87
C HIS A 61 9.76 8.96 -10.77
N ASP A 62 10.46 10.06 -10.82
CA ASP A 62 11.65 10.16 -11.66
C ASP A 62 12.78 9.29 -11.15
N GLU A 63 12.70 8.92 -9.88
CA GLU A 63 13.73 8.11 -9.27
C GLU A 63 13.68 6.71 -9.81
N VAL A 64 14.85 6.15 -9.97
CA VAL A 64 14.96 4.77 -10.41
C VAL A 64 14.91 3.88 -9.18
N TYR A 65 13.97 2.98 -9.18
CA TYR A 65 13.90 1.99 -8.11
C TYR A 65 14.72 0.80 -8.50
N SER A 66 15.58 0.42 -7.67
CA SER A 66 16.36 -0.77 -7.93
C SER A 66 16.02 -1.85 -6.93
#